data_5a7c1516582ea73167f185269457c4ea
#
_entry.id   5a7c1516582ea73167f185269457c4ea
#
_cell.length_a   1.000
_cell.length_b   1.000
_cell.length_c   1.000
_cell.angle_alpha   90.00
_cell.angle_beta   90.00
_cell.angle_gamma   90.00
#
_symmetry.space_group_name_H-M   'P 1'
#
loop_
_entity.id
_entity.type
_entity.pdbx_description
1 polymer ?
#
loop_
_entity_poly.entity_id
_entity_poly.type
_entity_poly.pdbx_seq_one_letter_code
_entity_poly.pdbx_strand_id
1 'polypeptide(L)'
;VKALTLYPEWCLAILRLGKDVENRDWACPRAILGRPILLHAGGHLDGDARDRRDLAALRCVARMASYAGWDYSLPALGHPILRRGDQVVELRPSHVTRGAIVATMRIASCAQSARSGWAVPGSWHWMIADVRPLDRPVPCRGMPGLWDVPADVEAAVREQLREVA
;
A
#
# COMPACT_ATOMS: atom_id res chain seq x y z
N VAL A 1 10.60 15.64 0.95
CA VAL A 1 9.98 14.56 1.75
C VAL A 1 10.41 13.19 1.22
N LYS A 2 10.40 12.15 2.07
CA LYS A 2 10.68 10.78 1.65
C LYS A 2 9.42 10.09 1.12
N ALA A 3 9.58 9.21 0.13
CA ALA A 3 8.57 8.24 -0.27
C ALA A 3 9.07 6.81 -0.06
N LEU A 4 8.12 5.89 0.18
CA LEU A 4 8.36 4.46 0.20
C LEU A 4 7.64 3.83 -0.99
N THR A 5 8.39 3.14 -1.85
CA THR A 5 7.81 2.39 -2.96
C THR A 5 7.42 0.99 -2.51
N LEU A 6 6.16 0.64 -2.73
CA LEU A 6 5.62 -0.70 -2.57
C LEU A 6 5.09 -1.24 -3.90
N TYR A 7 4.90 -2.55 -3.98
CA TYR A 7 4.11 -3.11 -5.06
C TYR A 7 2.67 -2.58 -4.98
N PRO A 8 2.04 -2.28 -6.11
CA PRO A 8 0.74 -1.62 -6.17
C PRO A 8 -0.37 -2.33 -5.39
N GLU A 9 -0.36 -3.65 -5.39
CA GLU A 9 -1.32 -4.48 -4.65
C GLU A 9 -1.20 -4.32 -3.13
N TRP A 10 -0.01 -4.08 -2.61
CA TRP A 10 0.18 -3.78 -1.19
C TRP A 10 -0.25 -2.36 -0.83
N CYS A 11 -0.08 -1.40 -1.74
CA CYS A 11 -0.67 -0.07 -1.59
C CYS A 11 -2.20 -0.17 -1.49
N LEU A 12 -2.83 -0.98 -2.36
CA LEU A 12 -4.27 -1.23 -2.32
C LEU A 12 -4.69 -1.88 -0.98
N ALA A 13 -3.91 -2.83 -0.45
CA ALA A 13 -4.17 -3.45 0.84
C ALA A 13 -4.11 -2.44 2.00
N ILE A 14 -3.14 -1.51 1.98
CA ILE A 14 -3.05 -0.42 2.97
C ILE A 14 -4.28 0.47 2.88
N LEU A 15 -4.66 0.88 1.67
CA LEU A 15 -5.73 1.84 1.45
C LEU A 15 -7.13 1.27 1.69
N ARG A 16 -7.37 -0.03 1.44
CA ARG A 16 -8.70 -0.62 1.43
C ARG A 16 -8.95 -1.75 2.43
N LEU A 17 -7.90 -2.45 2.84
CA LEU A 17 -8.02 -3.64 3.68
C LEU A 17 -7.45 -3.44 5.09
N GLY A 18 -6.98 -2.24 5.42
CA GLY A 18 -6.42 -1.93 6.72
C GLY A 18 -5.10 -2.66 6.99
N LYS A 19 -4.27 -2.86 5.95
CA LYS A 19 -2.91 -3.35 6.14
C LYS A 19 -2.11 -2.30 6.92
N ASP A 20 -1.75 -2.66 8.15
CA ASP A 20 -1.14 -1.78 9.15
C ASP A 20 0.35 -2.07 9.41
N VAL A 21 0.91 -3.02 8.67
CA VAL A 21 2.33 -3.41 8.77
C VAL A 21 2.94 -3.53 7.39
N GLU A 22 4.10 -2.93 7.19
CA GLU A 22 4.97 -3.21 6.05
C GLU A 22 6.12 -4.12 6.50
N ASN A 23 6.29 -5.26 5.81
CA ASN A 23 7.28 -6.26 6.13
C ASN A 23 8.57 -6.01 5.34
N ARG A 24 9.70 -5.88 6.03
CA ARG A 24 11.01 -5.63 5.45
C ARG A 24 12.07 -6.57 6.03
N ASP A 25 13.12 -6.82 5.29
CA ASP A 25 14.31 -7.55 5.73
C ASP A 25 15.30 -6.67 6.54
N TRP A 26 15.04 -5.37 6.65
CA TRP A 26 15.84 -4.38 7.35
C TRP A 26 15.00 -3.46 8.25
N ALA A 27 15.62 -2.94 9.30
CA ALA A 27 14.98 -2.06 10.29
C ALA A 27 14.63 -0.69 9.67
N CYS A 28 13.52 -0.10 10.12
CA CYS A 28 13.14 1.25 9.72
C CYS A 28 14.21 2.27 10.15
N PRO A 29 14.69 3.14 9.24
CA PRO A 29 15.60 4.20 9.61
C PRO A 29 14.98 5.14 10.65
N ARG A 30 15.72 5.44 11.71
CA ARG A 30 15.26 6.36 12.78
C ARG A 30 14.83 7.71 12.25
N ALA A 31 15.44 8.18 11.17
CA ALA A 31 15.17 9.49 10.57
C ALA A 31 13.74 9.65 10.04
N ILE A 32 13.02 8.56 9.74
CA ILE A 32 11.64 8.62 9.23
C ILE A 32 10.59 8.18 10.27
N LEU A 33 11.02 7.60 11.40
CA LEU A 33 10.09 7.20 12.46
C LEU A 33 9.29 8.40 12.96
N GLY A 34 7.97 8.24 13.03
CA GLY A 34 7.05 9.28 13.47
C GLY A 34 6.86 10.44 12.50
N ARG A 35 7.56 10.46 11.35
CA ARG A 35 7.45 11.54 10.37
C ARG A 35 6.52 11.14 9.21
N PRO A 36 5.80 12.08 8.62
CA PRO A 36 5.05 11.82 7.38
C PRO A 36 6.00 11.42 6.26
N ILE A 37 5.62 10.37 5.54
CA ILE A 37 6.24 9.93 4.29
C ILE A 37 5.16 9.70 3.24
N LEU A 38 5.54 9.66 1.97
CA LEU A 38 4.62 9.39 0.88
C LEU A 38 4.60 7.90 0.55
N LEU A 39 3.43 7.36 0.26
CA LEU A 39 3.25 6.01 -0.25
C LEU A 39 3.23 6.05 -1.78
N HIS A 40 4.23 5.43 -2.40
CA HIS A 40 4.34 5.30 -3.85
C HIS A 40 3.97 3.89 -4.29
N ALA A 41 3.01 3.79 -5.20
CA ALA A 41 2.67 2.56 -5.89
C ALA A 41 3.60 2.37 -7.09
N GLY A 42 4.54 1.44 -6.98
CA GLY A 42 5.56 1.18 -7.98
C GLY A 42 5.06 0.38 -9.19
N GLY A 43 5.98 0.17 -10.13
CA GLY A 43 5.80 -0.74 -11.26
C GLY A 43 5.05 -0.15 -12.45
N HIS A 44 5.59 -0.45 -13.61
CA HIS A 44 4.93 -0.29 -14.91
C HIS A 44 4.80 -1.67 -15.54
N LEU A 45 3.60 -2.06 -15.90
CA LEU A 45 3.33 -3.23 -16.73
C LEU A 45 2.40 -2.81 -17.86
N ASP A 46 2.67 -3.29 -19.06
CA ASP A 46 1.91 -2.97 -20.26
C ASP A 46 0.89 -4.08 -20.60
N GLY A 47 -0.31 -3.66 -21.01
CA GLY A 47 -1.31 -4.48 -21.69
C GLY A 47 -1.82 -5.73 -20.94
N ASP A 48 -2.14 -6.77 -21.69
CA ASP A 48 -2.76 -8.03 -21.19
C ASP A 48 -1.94 -8.80 -20.16
N ALA A 49 -0.61 -8.65 -20.17
CA ALA A 49 0.26 -9.21 -19.14
C ALA A 49 0.06 -8.56 -17.78
N ARG A 50 -0.34 -7.29 -17.76
CA ARG A 50 -0.69 -6.54 -16.54
C ARG A 50 -1.89 -7.17 -15.85
N ASP A 51 -3.00 -7.35 -16.54
CA ASP A 51 -4.26 -7.78 -15.92
C ASP A 51 -4.16 -9.18 -15.31
N ARG A 52 -3.47 -10.11 -16.00
CA ARG A 52 -3.23 -11.46 -15.46
C ARG A 52 -2.34 -11.44 -14.21
N ARG A 53 -1.30 -10.60 -14.23
CA ARG A 53 -0.39 -10.47 -13.10
C ARG A 53 -1.05 -9.77 -11.92
N ASP A 54 -1.84 -8.74 -12.19
CA ASP A 54 -2.62 -8.03 -11.16
C ASP A 54 -3.64 -8.95 -10.52
N LEU A 55 -4.35 -9.75 -11.28
CA LEU A 55 -5.29 -10.71 -10.72
C LEU A 55 -4.61 -11.76 -9.83
N ALA A 56 -3.44 -12.26 -10.22
CA ALA A 56 -2.66 -13.17 -9.40
C ALA A 56 -2.18 -12.50 -8.10
N ALA A 57 -1.69 -11.27 -8.19
CA ALA A 57 -1.27 -10.47 -7.03
C ALA A 57 -2.45 -10.16 -6.10
N LEU A 58 -3.62 -9.77 -6.65
CA LEU A 58 -4.82 -9.51 -5.86
C LEU A 58 -5.35 -10.77 -5.15
N ARG A 59 -5.22 -11.93 -5.77
CA ARG A 59 -5.54 -13.22 -5.11
C ARG A 59 -4.58 -13.51 -3.96
N CYS A 60 -3.29 -13.19 -4.12
CA CYS A 60 -2.32 -13.29 -3.04
C CYS A 60 -2.68 -12.35 -1.88
N VAL A 61 -3.00 -11.09 -2.17
CA VAL A 61 -3.44 -10.11 -1.17
C VAL A 61 -4.70 -10.59 -0.44
N ALA A 62 -5.70 -11.11 -1.16
CA ALA A 62 -6.94 -11.62 -0.56
C ALA A 62 -6.67 -12.77 0.42
N ARG A 63 -5.77 -13.71 0.04
CA ARG A 63 -5.35 -14.78 0.94
C ARG A 63 -4.60 -14.25 2.17
N MET A 64 -3.72 -13.27 2.01
CA MET A 64 -3.01 -12.66 3.13
C MET A 64 -3.97 -11.90 4.06
N ALA A 65 -5.00 -11.24 3.50
CA ALA A 65 -6.00 -10.53 4.27
C ALA A 65 -6.81 -11.46 5.20
N SER A 66 -6.92 -12.77 4.88
CA SER A 66 -7.62 -13.71 5.75
C SER A 66 -6.95 -13.86 7.12
N TYR A 67 -5.63 -13.75 7.20
CA TYR A 67 -4.90 -13.74 8.48
C TYR A 67 -5.18 -12.47 9.30
N ALA A 68 -5.67 -11.41 8.63
CA ALA A 68 -6.08 -10.15 9.26
C ALA A 68 -7.60 -10.05 9.50
N GLY A 69 -8.30 -11.18 9.50
CA GLY A 69 -9.72 -11.28 9.82
C GLY A 69 -10.67 -10.93 8.68
N TRP A 70 -10.21 -11.02 7.43
CA TRP A 70 -11.09 -10.93 6.26
C TRP A 70 -11.49 -12.31 5.77
N ASP A 71 -12.77 -12.57 5.63
CA ASP A 71 -13.27 -13.70 4.86
C ASP A 71 -13.16 -13.39 3.37
N TYR A 72 -12.65 -14.32 2.56
CA TYR A 72 -12.54 -14.09 1.13
C TYR A 72 -13.12 -15.24 0.32
N SER A 73 -13.66 -14.90 -0.83
CA SER A 73 -14.10 -15.83 -1.85
C SER A 73 -13.40 -15.55 -3.18
N LEU A 74 -13.05 -16.62 -3.89
CA LEU A 74 -12.46 -16.58 -5.22
C LEU A 74 -13.44 -17.22 -6.21
N PRO A 75 -14.34 -16.44 -6.85
CA PRO A 75 -15.18 -16.97 -7.91
C PRO A 75 -14.31 -17.55 -9.04
N ALA A 76 -14.75 -18.64 -9.67
CA ALA A 76 -13.96 -19.37 -10.68
C ALA A 76 -13.48 -18.47 -11.84
N LEU A 77 -14.32 -17.50 -12.23
CA LEU A 77 -14.05 -16.53 -13.32
C LEU A 77 -14.10 -15.07 -12.82
N GLY A 78 -13.93 -14.85 -11.51
CA GLY A 78 -14.14 -13.52 -10.93
C GLY A 78 -12.94 -12.97 -10.16
N HIS A 79 -13.14 -11.79 -9.65
CA HIS A 79 -12.20 -11.08 -8.80
C HIS A 79 -12.38 -11.50 -7.33
N PRO A 80 -11.32 -11.45 -6.49
CA PRO A 80 -11.47 -11.72 -5.07
C PRO A 80 -12.49 -10.78 -4.42
N ILE A 81 -13.40 -11.35 -3.63
CA ILE A 81 -14.36 -10.61 -2.82
C ILE A 81 -14.03 -10.88 -1.35
N LEU A 82 -13.80 -9.82 -0.59
CA LEU A 82 -13.45 -9.87 0.83
C LEU A 82 -14.57 -9.29 1.66
N ARG A 83 -14.81 -9.90 2.84
CA ARG A 83 -15.82 -9.45 3.81
C ARG A 83 -15.22 -9.39 5.19
N ARG A 84 -15.55 -8.32 5.93
CA ARG A 84 -15.22 -8.18 7.36
C ARG A 84 -16.33 -7.37 8.05
N GLY A 85 -17.18 -8.03 8.83
CA GLY A 85 -18.44 -7.44 9.29
C GLY A 85 -19.28 -6.99 8.11
N ASP A 86 -19.76 -5.75 8.12
CA ASP A 86 -20.56 -5.17 7.03
C ASP A 86 -19.75 -4.66 5.84
N GLN A 87 -18.43 -4.67 5.95
CA GLN A 87 -17.54 -4.24 4.87
C GLN A 87 -17.44 -5.32 3.80
N VAL A 88 -17.63 -4.92 2.54
CA VAL A 88 -17.44 -5.77 1.36
C VAL A 88 -16.50 -5.05 0.38
N VAL A 89 -15.41 -5.71 0.03
CA VAL A 89 -14.41 -5.18 -0.90
C VAL A 89 -14.17 -6.18 -2.03
N GLU A 90 -14.46 -5.78 -3.27
CA GLU A 90 -14.05 -6.52 -4.44
C GLU A 90 -12.72 -5.96 -4.94
N LEU A 91 -11.74 -6.84 -5.17
CA LEU A 91 -10.42 -6.47 -5.68
C LEU A 91 -10.34 -6.68 -7.18
N ARG A 92 -10.32 -5.59 -7.95
CA ARG A 92 -10.23 -5.62 -9.43
C ARG A 92 -8.87 -5.07 -9.90
N PRO A 93 -8.33 -5.55 -11.02
CA PRO A 93 -7.13 -4.97 -11.63
C PRO A 93 -7.25 -3.45 -11.87
N SER A 94 -8.44 -2.96 -12.22
CA SER A 94 -8.71 -1.53 -12.39
C SER A 94 -8.55 -0.68 -11.12
N HIS A 95 -8.54 -1.31 -9.93
CA HIS A 95 -8.29 -0.62 -8.67
C HIS A 95 -6.78 -0.45 -8.35
N VAL A 96 -5.92 -1.03 -9.17
CA VAL A 96 -4.47 -1.03 -8.95
C VAL A 96 -3.85 0.19 -9.60
N THR A 97 -3.53 1.21 -8.80
CA THR A 97 -2.77 2.38 -9.24
C THR A 97 -1.29 2.04 -9.34
N ARG A 98 -0.60 2.58 -10.35
CA ARG A 98 0.82 2.34 -10.63
C ARG A 98 1.55 3.63 -10.99
N GLY A 99 2.86 3.68 -10.66
CA GLY A 99 3.73 4.79 -11.03
C GLY A 99 3.28 6.12 -10.46
N ALA A 100 2.75 6.13 -9.23
CA ALA A 100 2.22 7.34 -8.63
C ALA A 100 2.31 7.33 -7.10
N ILE A 101 2.34 8.52 -6.50
CA ILE A 101 2.04 8.70 -5.08
C ILE A 101 0.53 8.56 -4.90
N VAL A 102 0.11 7.73 -3.94
CA VAL A 102 -1.29 7.40 -3.70
C VAL A 102 -1.81 7.83 -2.32
N ALA A 103 -0.90 8.08 -1.38
CA ALA A 103 -1.25 8.49 -0.02
C ALA A 103 -0.08 9.16 0.68
N THR A 104 -0.37 9.79 1.81
CA THR A 104 0.60 10.03 2.88
C THR A 104 0.40 9.01 3.98
N MET A 105 1.45 8.68 4.71
CA MET A 105 1.39 7.80 5.87
C MET A 105 2.54 8.11 6.83
N ARG A 106 2.54 7.47 7.99
CA ARG A 106 3.62 7.54 8.97
C ARG A 106 4.04 6.13 9.39
N ILE A 107 5.33 5.92 9.59
CA ILE A 107 5.82 4.71 10.27
C ILE A 107 5.92 5.04 11.77
N ALA A 108 4.95 4.54 12.52
CA ALA A 108 4.82 4.85 13.94
C ALA A 108 5.90 4.16 14.79
N SER A 109 6.24 2.92 14.45
CA SER A 109 7.27 2.13 15.12
C SER A 109 7.81 1.03 14.21
N CYS A 110 8.89 0.38 14.65
CA CYS A 110 9.51 -0.74 13.94
C CYS A 110 10.00 -1.80 14.95
N ALA A 111 9.62 -3.05 14.73
CA ALA A 111 9.99 -4.17 15.59
C ALA A 111 10.11 -5.48 14.79
N GLN A 112 10.72 -6.51 15.36
CA GLN A 112 10.77 -7.87 14.76
C GLN A 112 9.55 -8.72 15.15
N SER A 113 8.65 -8.18 15.97
CA SER A 113 7.38 -8.83 16.31
C SER A 113 6.25 -7.80 16.27
N ALA A 114 5.10 -8.19 15.73
CA ALA A 114 3.90 -7.38 15.73
C ALA A 114 2.66 -8.27 15.88
N ARG A 115 1.65 -7.73 16.59
CA ARG A 115 0.32 -8.36 16.70
C ARG A 115 -0.57 -7.87 15.56
N SER A 116 -0.23 -8.27 14.36
CA SER A 116 -1.01 -7.93 13.16
C SER A 116 -1.12 -9.17 12.28
N GLY A 117 -2.29 -9.41 11.72
CA GLY A 117 -2.48 -10.46 10.72
C GLY A 117 -1.72 -10.22 9.41
N TRP A 118 -1.18 -9.02 9.23
CA TRP A 118 -0.33 -8.67 8.09
C TRP A 118 1.16 -8.86 8.37
N ALA A 119 1.55 -9.18 9.61
CA ALA A 119 2.94 -9.39 9.99
C ALA A 119 3.44 -10.75 9.49
N VAL A 120 4.56 -10.74 8.76
CA VAL A 120 5.21 -11.95 8.25
C VAL A 120 6.34 -12.33 9.22
N PRO A 121 6.35 -13.53 9.80
CA PRO A 121 7.42 -13.98 10.69
C PRO A 121 8.82 -13.85 10.06
N GLY A 122 9.79 -13.42 10.85
CA GLY A 122 11.17 -13.25 10.39
C GLY A 122 11.48 -11.92 9.73
N SER A 123 10.47 -11.06 9.53
CA SER A 123 10.64 -9.71 8.97
C SER A 123 10.77 -8.65 10.05
N TRP A 124 11.29 -7.49 9.68
CA TRP A 124 11.06 -6.25 10.41
C TRP A 124 9.67 -5.72 10.06
N HIS A 125 8.89 -5.42 11.08
CA HIS A 125 7.53 -4.90 10.97
C HIS A 125 7.54 -3.39 11.15
N TRP A 126 7.32 -2.66 10.06
CA TRP A 126 7.14 -1.22 10.09
C TRP A 126 5.66 -0.93 10.31
N MET A 127 5.31 -0.48 11.51
CA MET A 127 3.91 -0.20 11.86
C MET A 127 3.44 1.06 11.16
N ILE A 128 2.43 0.92 10.30
CA ILE A 128 1.84 2.00 9.50
C ILE A 128 0.76 2.69 10.32
N ALA A 129 0.74 4.00 10.30
CA ALA A 129 -0.28 4.84 10.92
C ALA A 129 -0.59 6.06 10.06
N ASP A 130 -1.69 6.75 10.37
CA ASP A 130 -2.11 8.02 9.79
C ASP A 130 -2.13 8.00 8.26
N VAL A 131 -2.65 6.92 7.68
CA VAL A 131 -2.80 6.80 6.23
C VAL A 131 -3.86 7.78 5.75
N ARG A 132 -3.47 8.69 4.86
CA ARG A 132 -4.36 9.65 4.20
C ARG A 132 -4.26 9.45 2.71
N PRO A 133 -5.25 8.80 2.06
CA PRO A 133 -5.29 8.68 0.61
C PRO A 133 -5.30 10.07 -0.05
N LEU A 134 -4.69 10.17 -1.21
CA LEU A 134 -4.86 11.34 -2.08
C LEU A 134 -6.14 11.18 -2.90
N ASP A 135 -6.86 12.27 -3.13
CA ASP A 135 -8.05 12.28 -4.00
C ASP A 135 -7.69 11.87 -5.44
N ARG A 136 -6.54 12.36 -5.89
CA ARG A 136 -5.97 12.02 -7.20
C ARG A 136 -4.54 11.53 -7.03
N PRO A 137 -4.20 10.32 -7.50
CA PRO A 137 -2.80 9.87 -7.53
C PRO A 137 -1.92 10.88 -8.28
N VAL A 138 -0.74 11.18 -7.72
CA VAL A 138 0.24 12.08 -8.37
C VAL A 138 1.25 11.22 -9.12
N PRO A 139 1.21 11.20 -10.47
CA PRO A 139 2.13 10.41 -11.28
C PRO A 139 3.58 10.82 -11.04
N CYS A 140 4.44 9.84 -10.80
CA CYS A 140 5.88 10.06 -10.74
C CYS A 140 6.64 8.74 -10.89
N ARG A 141 7.90 8.84 -11.31
CA ARG A 141 8.80 7.68 -11.32
C ARG A 141 9.27 7.40 -9.89
N GLY A 142 8.98 6.19 -9.40
CA GLY A 142 9.49 5.73 -8.11
C GLY A 142 10.90 5.15 -8.19
N MET A 143 11.52 5.03 -7.03
CA MET A 143 12.79 4.34 -6.83
C MET A 143 12.61 3.22 -5.79
N PRO A 144 13.46 2.18 -5.79
CA PRO A 144 13.39 1.12 -4.78
C PRO A 144 13.59 1.66 -3.35
N GLY A 145 12.83 1.11 -2.41
CA GLY A 145 12.96 1.44 -0.98
C GLY A 145 12.50 2.88 -0.65
N LEU A 146 13.29 3.56 0.18
CA LEU A 146 13.06 4.96 0.58
C LEU A 146 13.88 5.90 -0.29
N TRP A 147 13.23 6.94 -0.81
CA TRP A 147 13.86 7.90 -1.70
C TRP A 147 13.34 9.33 -1.50
N ASP A 148 14.08 10.32 -1.99
CA ASP A 148 13.69 11.72 -1.93
C ASP A 148 12.76 12.05 -3.11
N VAL A 149 11.60 12.62 -2.80
CA VAL A 149 10.60 12.99 -3.79
C VAL A 149 10.99 14.30 -4.49
N PRO A 150 10.86 14.41 -5.83
CA PRO A 150 11.05 15.66 -6.55
C PRO A 150 10.15 16.78 -6.01
N ALA A 151 10.64 18.02 -6.06
CA ALA A 151 9.96 19.17 -5.46
C ALA A 151 8.59 19.46 -6.07
N ASP A 152 8.45 19.26 -7.38
CA ASP A 152 7.18 19.42 -8.11
C ASP A 152 6.13 18.40 -7.69
N VAL A 153 6.53 17.13 -7.52
CA VAL A 153 5.66 16.07 -7.01
C VAL A 153 5.25 16.35 -5.56
N GLU A 154 6.19 16.78 -4.72
CA GLU A 154 5.89 17.16 -3.33
C GLU A 154 4.91 18.33 -3.27
N ALA A 155 5.06 19.33 -4.14
CA ALA A 155 4.15 20.48 -4.24
C ALA A 155 2.73 20.04 -4.61
N ALA A 156 2.58 19.17 -5.62
CA ALA A 156 1.29 18.64 -6.05
C ALA A 156 0.58 17.83 -4.95
N VAL A 157 1.33 17.05 -4.16
CA VAL A 157 0.77 16.34 -3.00
C VAL A 157 0.31 17.31 -1.93
N ARG A 158 1.12 18.33 -1.61
CA ARG A 158 0.79 19.34 -0.57
C ARG A 158 -0.45 20.15 -0.94
N GLU A 159 -0.65 20.46 -2.20
CA GLU A 159 -1.84 21.16 -2.69
C GLU A 159 -3.11 20.38 -2.34
N GLN A 160 -3.17 19.10 -2.69
CA GLN A 160 -4.34 18.25 -2.37
C GLN A 160 -4.61 18.16 -0.86
N LEU A 161 -3.55 18.09 -0.03
CA LEU A 161 -3.71 17.99 1.43
C LEU A 161 -4.22 19.30 2.07
N ARG A 162 -4.06 20.44 1.40
CA ARG A 162 -4.60 21.74 1.87
C ARG A 162 -6.09 21.92 1.52
N GLU A 163 -6.52 21.35 0.40
CA GLU A 163 -7.92 21.40 -0.06
C GLU A 163 -8.87 20.62 0.87
N VAL A 164 -8.33 19.69 1.67
CA VAL A 164 -9.09 18.79 2.56
C VAL A 164 -9.04 19.22 4.04
N ALA A 165 -8.23 20.21 4.39
CA ALA A 165 -8.07 20.72 5.76
C ALA A 165 -8.97 21.91 6.05
#